data_d9e8bf9653e3a3dfaeb5cfaae9faffa2
#
_entry.id   d9e8bf9653e3a3dfaeb5cfaae9faffa2
#
_cell.length_a   1.000
_cell.length_b   1.000
_cell.length_c   1.000
_cell.angle_alpha   90.00
_cell.angle_beta   90.00
_cell.angle_gamma   90.00
#
_symmetry.space_group_name_H-M   'P 1'
#
loop_
_entity.id
_entity.type
_entity.pdbx_description
1 polymer ?
#
loop_
_entity_poly.entity_id
_entity_poly.type
_entity_poly.pdbx_seq_one_letter_code
_entity_poly.pdbx_strand_id
1 'polypeptide(L)'
;PDRRMRRAAAQRGYELTHRARPLRESDFERFDRIIVMDDYNYESVHRMAPTRESGRKIYRMVEFCRHSPQWSHVPDPYYEGHEGFELVLDLLEDGCSGLLDDLMEESEK
;
A
#
# COMPACT_ATOMS: atom_id res chain seq x y z
N PRO A 1 -4.84 1.41 12.70
CA PRO A 1 -4.55 0.02 12.32
C PRO A 1 -5.08 -0.99 13.34
N ASP A 2 -5.37 -2.19 12.85
CA ASP A 2 -5.82 -3.30 13.68
C ASP A 2 -4.80 -3.60 14.79
N ARG A 3 -5.30 -3.94 15.99
CA ARG A 3 -4.43 -4.21 17.15
C ARG A 3 -3.43 -5.34 16.86
N ARG A 4 -3.84 -6.39 16.16
CA ARG A 4 -2.96 -7.50 15.85
C ARG A 4 -1.88 -7.11 14.86
N MET A 5 -2.21 -6.26 13.88
CA MET A 5 -1.25 -5.71 12.94
C MET A 5 -0.26 -4.81 13.66
N ARG A 6 -0.74 -3.96 14.56
CA ARG A 6 0.13 -3.10 15.36
C ARG A 6 1.12 -3.90 16.19
N ARG A 7 0.66 -5.00 16.77
CA ARG A 7 1.53 -5.89 17.56
C ARG A 7 2.57 -6.57 16.68
N ALA A 8 2.16 -7.11 15.53
CA ALA A 8 3.10 -7.75 14.61
C ALA A 8 4.15 -6.76 14.09
N ALA A 9 3.73 -5.56 13.74
CA ALA A 9 4.63 -4.51 13.28
C ALA A 9 5.60 -4.08 14.38
N ALA A 10 5.11 -3.98 15.62
CA ALA A 10 5.95 -3.60 16.77
C ALA A 10 7.09 -4.58 17.01
N GLN A 11 6.86 -5.88 16.74
CA GLN A 11 7.90 -6.91 16.86
C GLN A 11 9.04 -6.70 15.87
N ARG A 12 8.78 -5.98 14.78
CA ARG A 12 9.79 -5.62 13.77
C ARG A 12 10.31 -4.21 13.93
N GLY A 13 9.93 -3.52 15.02
CA GLY A 13 10.39 -2.17 15.32
C GLY A 13 9.55 -1.06 14.69
N TYR A 14 8.38 -1.38 14.14
CA TYR A 14 7.49 -0.37 13.57
C TYR A 14 6.42 0.04 14.57
N GLU A 15 6.27 1.34 14.75
CA GLU A 15 5.24 1.90 15.62
C GLU A 15 4.14 2.51 14.74
N LEU A 16 2.98 1.83 14.71
CA LEU A 16 1.85 2.25 13.90
C LEU A 16 0.91 3.12 14.73
N THR A 17 1.00 4.42 14.54
CA THR A 17 0.24 5.41 15.30
C THR A 17 -0.86 6.09 14.51
N HIS A 18 -0.86 5.97 13.19
CA HIS A 18 -1.84 6.61 12.33
C HIS A 18 -3.22 6.00 12.48
N ARG A 19 -4.23 6.85 12.38
CA ARG A 19 -5.61 6.42 12.32
C ARG A 19 -6.08 6.45 10.87
N ALA A 20 -6.88 5.46 10.49
CA ALA A 20 -7.46 5.41 9.16
C ALA A 20 -8.44 6.57 8.98
N ARG A 21 -8.49 7.12 7.79
CA ARG A 21 -9.50 8.08 7.38
C ARG A 21 -9.96 7.76 5.96
N PRO A 22 -11.18 8.16 5.57
CA PRO A 22 -11.62 7.97 4.19
C PRO A 22 -10.77 8.78 3.21
N LEU A 23 -10.60 8.22 2.01
CA LEU A 23 -9.98 8.92 0.90
C LEU A 23 -10.90 10.05 0.45
N ARG A 24 -10.33 11.20 0.14
CA ARG A 24 -11.04 12.38 -0.33
C ARG A 24 -10.62 12.70 -1.76
N GLU A 25 -11.51 13.34 -2.51
CA GLU A 25 -11.21 13.80 -3.86
C GLU A 25 -9.98 14.72 -3.89
N SER A 26 -9.83 15.56 -2.88
CA SER A 26 -8.67 16.45 -2.77
C SER A 26 -7.34 15.72 -2.62
N ASP A 27 -7.35 14.46 -2.20
CA ASP A 27 -6.12 13.67 -2.08
C ASP A 27 -5.47 13.43 -3.45
N PHE A 28 -6.26 13.41 -4.52
CA PHE A 28 -5.72 13.25 -5.89
C PHE A 28 -4.90 14.45 -6.34
N GLU A 29 -5.14 15.62 -5.77
CA GLU A 29 -4.33 16.81 -6.04
C GLU A 29 -3.15 16.91 -5.10
N ARG A 30 -3.36 16.47 -3.85
CA ARG A 30 -2.36 16.60 -2.79
C ARG A 30 -1.20 15.62 -2.93
N PHE A 31 -1.47 14.40 -3.39
CA PHE A 31 -0.47 13.34 -3.47
C PHE A 31 -0.09 13.05 -4.91
N ASP A 32 1.17 12.74 -5.13
CA ASP A 32 1.68 12.35 -6.44
C ASP A 32 1.36 10.90 -6.77
N ARG A 33 1.27 10.05 -5.75
CA ARG A 33 0.94 8.65 -5.89
C ARG A 33 -0.02 8.21 -4.80
N ILE A 34 -0.97 7.37 -5.17
CA ILE A 34 -1.94 6.77 -4.24
C ILE A 34 -1.76 5.26 -4.38
N ILE A 35 -1.35 4.61 -3.29
CA ILE A 35 -0.99 3.20 -3.30
C ILE A 35 -2.10 2.40 -2.65
N VAL A 36 -2.64 1.43 -3.38
CA VAL A 36 -3.70 0.55 -2.90
C VAL A 36 -3.20 -0.87 -2.74
N MET A 37 -3.93 -1.69 -1.99
CA MET A 37 -3.46 -3.02 -1.62
C MET A 37 -3.97 -4.12 -2.54
N ASP A 38 -5.15 -3.96 -3.14
CA ASP A 38 -5.76 -4.98 -3.99
C ASP A 38 -6.55 -4.37 -5.15
N ASP A 39 -7.09 -5.24 -6.00
CA ASP A 39 -7.86 -4.81 -7.17
C ASP A 39 -9.19 -4.16 -6.80
N TYR A 40 -9.82 -4.60 -5.72
CA TYR A 40 -11.05 -3.99 -5.24
C TYR A 40 -10.82 -2.54 -4.83
N ASN A 41 -9.77 -2.30 -4.06
CA ASN A 41 -9.37 -0.94 -3.67
C ASN A 41 -9.00 -0.12 -4.90
N TYR A 42 -8.28 -0.72 -5.85
CA TYR A 42 -7.89 -0.04 -7.07
C TYR A 42 -9.11 0.49 -7.83
N GLU A 43 -10.09 -0.36 -8.06
CA GLU A 43 -11.30 0.03 -8.77
C GLU A 43 -12.11 1.09 -8.02
N SER A 44 -12.25 0.92 -6.70
CA SER A 44 -12.99 1.86 -5.87
C SER A 44 -12.35 3.25 -5.90
N VAL A 45 -11.04 3.31 -5.76
CA VAL A 45 -10.30 4.58 -5.78
C VAL A 45 -10.32 5.19 -7.19
N HIS A 46 -10.20 4.36 -8.22
CA HIS A 46 -10.23 4.83 -9.61
C HIS A 46 -11.55 5.52 -9.94
N ARG A 47 -12.67 5.00 -9.40
CA ARG A 47 -13.98 5.63 -9.59
C ARG A 47 -14.09 7.02 -8.95
N MET A 48 -13.31 7.26 -7.89
CA MET A 48 -13.27 8.55 -7.22
C MET A 48 -12.40 9.58 -7.92
N ALA A 49 -11.51 9.14 -8.81
CA ALA A 49 -10.58 10.04 -9.49
C ALA A 49 -11.36 11.04 -10.35
N PRO A 50 -11.18 12.34 -10.15
CA PRO A 50 -11.95 13.36 -10.87
C PRO A 50 -11.57 13.49 -12.34
N THR A 51 -10.37 13.08 -12.72
CA THR A 51 -9.89 13.15 -14.09
C THR A 51 -9.17 11.87 -14.47
N ARG A 52 -8.96 11.65 -15.77
CA ARG A 52 -8.16 10.53 -16.27
C ARG A 52 -6.72 10.63 -15.78
N GLU A 53 -6.19 11.83 -15.74
CA GLU A 53 -4.83 12.08 -15.24
C GLU A 53 -4.69 11.71 -13.77
N SER A 54 -5.69 12.05 -12.95
CA SER A 54 -5.71 11.67 -11.55
C SER A 54 -5.71 10.15 -11.37
N GLY A 55 -6.42 9.42 -12.23
CA GLY A 55 -6.46 7.97 -12.19
C GLY A 55 -5.11 7.31 -12.42
N ARG A 56 -4.20 7.98 -13.11
CA ARG A 56 -2.84 7.49 -13.37
C ARG A 56 -1.94 7.53 -12.14
N LYS A 57 -2.37 8.20 -11.09
CA LYS A 57 -1.62 8.27 -9.83
C LYS A 57 -1.83 7.04 -8.95
N ILE A 58 -2.76 6.17 -9.31
CA ILE A 58 -3.13 5.01 -8.51
C ILE A 58 -2.26 3.82 -8.88
N TYR A 59 -1.61 3.23 -7.88
CA TYR A 59 -0.74 2.06 -8.03
C TYR A 59 -1.11 1.00 -7.01
N ARG A 60 -0.86 -0.25 -7.33
CA ARG A 60 -0.98 -1.34 -6.35
C ARG A 60 0.37 -1.53 -5.67
N MET A 61 0.37 -1.77 -4.38
CA MET A 61 1.60 -2.00 -3.61
C MET A 61 2.43 -3.14 -4.22
N VAL A 62 1.77 -4.20 -4.68
CA VAL A 62 2.47 -5.36 -5.26
C VAL A 62 3.24 -5.05 -6.54
N GLU A 63 2.91 -3.95 -7.24
CA GLU A 63 3.65 -3.52 -8.42
C GLU A 63 5.11 -3.17 -8.09
N PHE A 64 5.38 -2.83 -6.84
CA PHE A 64 6.72 -2.45 -6.38
C PHE A 64 7.47 -3.60 -5.71
N CYS A 65 6.82 -4.75 -5.51
CA CYS A 65 7.45 -5.91 -4.92
C CYS A 65 8.41 -6.56 -5.93
N ARG A 66 9.63 -6.83 -5.50
CA ARG A 66 10.67 -7.45 -6.33
C ARG A 66 10.97 -8.89 -5.93
N HIS A 67 10.71 -9.22 -4.67
CA HIS A 67 11.03 -10.53 -4.11
C HIS A 67 9.82 -11.45 -3.98
N SER A 68 8.62 -10.92 -4.26
CA SER A 68 7.37 -11.66 -4.13
C SER A 68 6.48 -11.47 -5.38
N PRO A 69 7.00 -11.73 -6.59
CA PRO A 69 6.27 -11.44 -7.83
C PRO A 69 5.03 -12.29 -8.05
N GLN A 70 4.90 -13.41 -7.33
CA GLN A 70 3.74 -14.29 -7.42
C GLN A 70 2.48 -13.71 -6.78
N TRP A 71 2.63 -12.68 -5.96
CA TRP A 71 1.48 -12.06 -5.31
C TRP A 71 0.89 -10.96 -6.18
N SER A 72 -0.41 -11.06 -6.45
CA SER A 72 -1.15 -10.07 -7.25
C SER A 72 -1.81 -9.00 -6.38
N HIS A 73 -1.81 -9.18 -5.07
CA HIS A 73 -2.40 -8.25 -4.11
C HIS A 73 -1.80 -8.48 -2.73
N VAL A 74 -1.95 -7.49 -1.85
CA VAL A 74 -1.61 -7.67 -0.44
C VAL A 74 -2.86 -8.24 0.25
N PRO A 75 -2.81 -9.47 0.75
CA PRO A 75 -3.99 -10.10 1.33
C PRO A 75 -4.41 -9.42 2.64
N ASP A 76 -5.72 -9.54 2.96
CA ASP A 76 -6.24 -9.09 4.24
C ASP A 76 -5.85 -10.15 5.29
N PRO A 77 -5.05 -9.79 6.30
CA PRO A 77 -4.58 -10.76 7.29
C PRO A 77 -5.66 -11.16 8.30
N TYR A 78 -6.81 -10.51 8.24
CA TYR A 78 -7.85 -10.68 9.26
C TYR A 78 -8.30 -12.12 9.43
N TYR A 79 -8.33 -12.88 8.34
CA TYR A 79 -8.83 -14.26 8.32
C TYR A 79 -7.74 -15.32 8.37
N GLU A 80 -6.48 -14.94 8.35
CA GLU A 80 -5.36 -15.89 8.25
C GLU A 80 -4.50 -16.01 9.51
N GLY A 81 -4.85 -15.30 10.58
CA GLY A 81 -4.15 -15.37 11.86
C GLY A 81 -2.75 -14.75 11.82
N HIS A 82 -1.87 -15.25 12.71
CA HIS A 82 -0.54 -14.67 12.90
C HIS A 82 0.32 -14.72 11.62
N GLU A 83 0.30 -15.85 10.91
CA GLU A 83 1.07 -16.01 9.68
C GLU A 83 0.61 -15.02 8.60
N GLY A 84 -0.68 -14.72 8.56
CA GLY A 84 -1.23 -13.75 7.63
C GLY A 84 -0.68 -12.35 7.89
N PHE A 85 -0.56 -11.94 9.15
CA PHE A 85 0.02 -10.65 9.50
C PHE A 85 1.49 -10.56 9.12
N GLU A 86 2.24 -11.64 9.33
CA GLU A 86 3.65 -11.69 8.94
C GLU A 86 3.82 -11.61 7.44
N LEU A 87 2.99 -12.31 6.67
CA LEU A 87 3.00 -12.25 5.21
C LEU A 87 2.73 -10.83 4.71
N VAL A 88 1.74 -10.16 5.29
CA VAL A 88 1.43 -8.77 4.91
C VAL A 88 2.64 -7.88 5.17
N LEU A 89 3.30 -8.02 6.31
CA LEU A 89 4.49 -7.24 6.63
C LEU A 89 5.62 -7.52 5.65
N ASP A 90 5.83 -8.78 5.26
CA ASP A 90 6.84 -9.13 4.27
C ASP A 90 6.56 -8.44 2.93
N LEU A 91 5.31 -8.47 2.48
CA LEU A 91 4.91 -7.84 1.23
C LEU A 91 5.04 -6.31 1.30
N LEU A 92 4.68 -5.72 2.43
CA LEU A 92 4.79 -4.27 2.61
C LEU A 92 6.25 -3.82 2.67
N GLU A 93 7.12 -4.58 3.34
CA GLU A 93 8.54 -4.25 3.37
C GLU A 93 9.16 -4.32 1.97
N ASP A 94 8.84 -5.38 1.21
CA ASP A 94 9.29 -5.54 -0.16
C ASP A 94 8.75 -4.41 -1.06
N GLY A 95 7.45 -4.18 -1.01
CA GLY A 95 6.80 -3.15 -1.84
C GLY A 95 7.28 -1.75 -1.50
N CYS A 96 7.39 -1.41 -0.22
CA CYS A 96 7.85 -0.09 0.20
C CYS A 96 9.31 0.14 -0.20
N SER A 97 10.15 -0.87 -0.10
CA SER A 97 11.54 -0.78 -0.55
C SER A 97 11.62 -0.51 -2.05
N GLY A 98 10.83 -1.26 -2.85
CA GLY A 98 10.76 -1.06 -4.30
C GLY A 98 10.19 0.30 -4.68
N LEU A 99 9.16 0.75 -3.97
CA LEU A 99 8.57 2.08 -4.18
C LEU A 99 9.57 3.18 -3.88
N LEU A 100 10.31 3.06 -2.79
CA LEU A 100 11.32 4.05 -2.43
C LEU A 100 12.39 4.15 -3.52
N ASP A 101 12.88 3.03 -4.01
CA ASP A 101 13.88 3.03 -5.08
C ASP A 101 13.33 3.69 -6.35
N ASP A 102 12.08 3.42 -6.69
CA ASP A 102 11.43 4.00 -7.85
C ASP A 102 11.31 5.53 -7.72
N LEU A 103 10.93 5.99 -6.54
CA LEU A 103 10.83 7.43 -6.25
C LEU A 103 12.20 8.11 -6.30
N MET A 104 13.24 7.45 -5.84
CA MET A 104 14.60 7.98 -5.88
C MET A 104 15.11 8.07 -7.30
N GLU A 105 14.85 7.07 -8.14
CA GLU A 105 15.22 7.11 -9.56
C GLU A 105 14.51 8.24 -10.28
N GLU A 106 13.23 8.45 -10.01
CA GLU A 106 12.45 9.53 -10.59
C GLU A 106 13.01 10.89 -10.19
N SER A 107 13.43 11.03 -8.94
CA SER A 107 14.03 12.26 -8.41
C SER A 107 15.37 12.58 -9.04
N GLU A 108 16.11 11.59 -9.52
CA GLU A 108 17.41 11.76 -10.17
C GLU A 108 17.31 12.19 -11.65
N LYS A 109 16.13 12.10 -12.21
CA LYS A 109 15.87 12.55 -13.59
C LYS A 109 15.59 14.08 -13.61
#